data_ced87825b92b104d99f6f26a9f36a9a2
#
_entry.id   ced87825b92b104d99f6f26a9f36a9a2
#
_cell.length_a   1.000
_cell.length_b   1.000
_cell.length_c   1.000
_cell.angle_alpha   90.00
_cell.angle_beta   90.00
_cell.angle_gamma   90.00
#
_symmetry.space_group_name_H-M   'P 1'
#
loop_
_entity.id
_entity.type
_entity.pdbx_description
1 polymer ?
#
loop_
_entity_poly.entity_id
_entity_poly.type
_entity_poly.pdbx_seq_one_letter_code
_entity_poly.pdbx_strand_id
1 'polypeptide(L)'
;MFTGEKPDLLDIMPFREDSIYVVGKDGIPQHWDGEEWLPVRTENTNPLMGIWGPNEKCIYAVGIGGVVLLYNGKDWKRVDTGSYDSLNSAYGIDENNVFLYGVGGRMLYWDGEKWDYREPNTIHDLFGMWGEDIDHIHTVGGEGSYRCFLNNVCKS
;
A
#
# COMPACT_ATOMS: atom_id res chain seq x y z
N MET A 1 7.94 2.15 -24.26
CA MET A 1 8.95 3.21 -24.49
C MET A 1 8.51 4.45 -23.73
N PHE A 2 9.32 4.91 -22.79
CA PHE A 2 9.04 6.16 -22.10
C PHE A 2 9.43 7.32 -22.99
N THR A 3 8.46 8.02 -23.53
CA THR A 3 8.67 9.27 -24.28
C THR A 3 8.42 10.44 -23.32
N GLY A 4 9.44 10.84 -22.56
CA GLY A 4 9.33 11.94 -21.64
C GLY A 4 10.26 11.83 -20.42
N GLU A 5 10.08 12.72 -19.48
CA GLU A 5 10.76 12.64 -18.19
C GLU A 5 10.36 11.34 -17.49
N LYS A 6 11.35 10.65 -16.90
CA LYS A 6 11.06 9.46 -16.11
C LYS A 6 10.30 9.89 -14.84
N PRO A 7 9.16 9.27 -14.52
CA PRO A 7 8.41 9.63 -13.32
C PRO A 7 9.23 9.33 -12.07
N ASP A 8 9.00 10.10 -11.01
CA ASP A 8 9.57 9.78 -9.70
C ASP A 8 8.97 8.46 -9.20
N LEU A 9 9.84 7.51 -8.93
CA LEU A 9 9.47 6.27 -8.24
C LEU A 9 9.46 6.52 -6.74
N LEU A 10 8.44 6.02 -6.06
CA LEU A 10 8.16 6.33 -4.65
C LEU A 10 8.26 5.10 -3.73
N ASP A 11 7.98 3.91 -4.26
CA ASP A 11 8.06 2.68 -3.47
C ASP A 11 8.35 1.45 -4.34
N ILE A 12 8.86 0.40 -3.71
CA ILE A 12 9.35 -0.82 -4.37
C ILE A 12 8.94 -2.07 -3.58
N MET A 13 8.52 -3.11 -4.30
CA MET A 13 8.20 -4.43 -3.75
C MET A 13 8.94 -5.52 -4.52
N PRO A 14 10.07 -6.01 -4.00
CA PRO A 14 10.78 -7.13 -4.60
C PRO A 14 10.26 -8.47 -4.07
N PHE A 15 10.00 -9.41 -4.97
CA PHE A 15 9.71 -10.80 -4.64
C PHE A 15 10.90 -11.72 -4.93
N ARG A 16 11.57 -11.48 -6.06
CA ARG A 16 12.76 -12.17 -6.53
C ARG A 16 13.63 -11.20 -7.35
N GLU A 17 14.85 -11.59 -7.69
CA GLU A 17 15.74 -10.79 -8.55
C GLU A 17 15.16 -10.52 -9.95
N ASP A 18 14.31 -11.41 -10.43
CA ASP A 18 13.60 -11.36 -11.71
C ASP A 18 12.12 -10.97 -11.57
N SER A 19 11.68 -10.54 -10.39
CA SER A 19 10.31 -10.07 -10.18
C SER A 19 10.26 -8.97 -9.12
N ILE A 20 10.24 -7.74 -9.61
CA ILE A 20 10.24 -6.52 -8.79
C ILE A 20 9.16 -5.58 -9.30
N TYR A 21 8.36 -5.05 -8.40
CA TYR A 21 7.35 -4.05 -8.73
C TYR A 21 7.73 -2.70 -8.15
N VAL A 22 7.47 -1.63 -8.89
CA VAL A 22 7.65 -0.26 -8.42
C VAL A 22 6.42 0.58 -8.75
N VAL A 23 6.19 1.60 -7.96
CA VAL A 23 5.11 2.59 -8.15
C VAL A 23 5.64 4.00 -7.99
N GLY A 24 4.93 4.96 -8.54
CA GLY A 24 5.36 6.35 -8.49
C GLY A 24 4.29 7.36 -8.91
N LYS A 25 4.75 8.57 -9.21
CA LYS A 25 3.90 9.74 -9.47
C LYS A 25 3.06 9.66 -10.74
N ASP A 26 3.44 8.82 -11.69
CA ASP A 26 2.66 8.61 -12.91
C ASP A 26 1.40 7.75 -12.71
N GLY A 27 1.28 7.11 -11.55
CA GLY A 27 0.16 6.26 -11.21
C GLY A 27 0.15 4.90 -11.92
N ILE A 28 1.25 4.53 -12.55
CA ILE A 28 1.38 3.29 -13.33
C ILE A 28 2.36 2.35 -12.63
N PRO A 29 1.91 1.20 -12.13
CA PRO A 29 2.82 0.17 -11.65
C PRO A 29 3.73 -0.32 -12.78
N GLN A 30 4.99 -0.58 -12.46
CA GLN A 30 5.95 -1.16 -13.39
C GLN A 30 6.48 -2.46 -12.81
N HIS A 31 6.70 -3.43 -13.66
CA HIS A 31 7.21 -4.75 -13.30
C HIS A 31 8.54 -5.02 -14.00
N TRP A 32 9.56 -5.36 -13.24
CA TRP A 32 10.83 -5.92 -13.74
C TRP A 32 10.68 -7.44 -13.83
N ASP A 33 10.89 -7.99 -15.03
CA ASP A 33 10.74 -9.43 -15.32
C ASP A 33 12.07 -10.20 -15.37
N GLY A 34 13.17 -9.53 -15.00
CA GLY A 34 14.53 -10.06 -15.09
C GLY A 34 15.32 -9.55 -16.31
N GLU A 35 14.62 -8.98 -17.30
CA GLU A 35 15.22 -8.48 -18.55
C GLU A 35 14.87 -7.01 -18.80
N GLU A 36 13.61 -6.61 -18.58
CA GLU A 36 13.16 -5.25 -18.83
C GLU A 36 12.06 -4.79 -17.86
N TRP A 37 11.88 -3.47 -17.77
CA TRP A 37 10.76 -2.87 -17.04
C TRP A 37 9.53 -2.78 -17.92
N LEU A 38 8.44 -3.45 -17.51
CA LEU A 38 7.17 -3.49 -18.20
C LEU A 38 6.16 -2.58 -17.50
N PRO A 39 5.63 -1.54 -18.17
CA PRO A 39 4.54 -0.75 -17.60
C PRO A 39 3.28 -1.60 -17.57
N VAL A 40 2.62 -1.61 -16.43
CA VAL A 40 1.35 -2.30 -16.25
C VAL A 40 0.21 -1.37 -16.62
N ARG A 41 -0.63 -1.79 -17.56
CA ARG A 41 -1.79 -1.00 -17.98
C ARG A 41 -2.84 -0.99 -16.86
N THR A 42 -3.12 0.19 -16.36
CA THR A 42 -4.23 0.49 -15.46
C THR A 42 -4.96 1.72 -15.97
N GLU A 43 -6.20 1.91 -15.57
CA GLU A 43 -6.96 3.14 -15.85
C GLU A 43 -6.66 4.24 -14.83
N ASN A 44 -5.75 3.98 -13.90
CA ASN A 44 -5.37 4.93 -12.86
C ASN A 44 -4.43 6.00 -13.40
N THR A 45 -4.67 7.23 -12.99
CA THR A 45 -3.84 8.39 -13.27
C THR A 45 -3.38 9.13 -12.01
N ASN A 46 -3.85 8.68 -10.84
CA ASN A 46 -3.46 9.28 -9.57
C ASN A 46 -2.09 8.71 -9.11
N PRO A 47 -1.21 9.54 -8.54
CA PRO A 47 0.04 9.07 -7.99
C PRO A 47 -0.14 7.89 -7.04
N LEU A 48 0.69 6.88 -7.20
CA LEU A 48 0.79 5.73 -6.30
C LEU A 48 1.96 5.96 -5.34
N MET A 49 1.67 5.94 -4.04
CA MET A 49 2.60 6.31 -2.98
C MET A 49 3.27 5.10 -2.34
N GLY A 50 2.59 3.96 -2.33
CA GLY A 50 3.08 2.76 -1.69
C GLY A 50 2.64 1.48 -2.38
N ILE A 51 3.42 0.41 -2.17
CA ILE A 51 3.17 -0.92 -2.72
C ILE A 51 3.54 -1.98 -1.70
N TRP A 52 2.71 -2.99 -1.55
CA TRP A 52 2.95 -4.13 -0.68
C TRP A 52 2.17 -5.37 -1.17
N GLY A 53 2.75 -6.54 -0.96
CA GLY A 53 2.04 -7.79 -1.19
C GLY A 53 2.70 -8.97 -0.49
N PRO A 54 1.93 -9.96 -0.01
CA PRO A 54 2.47 -11.17 0.60
C PRO A 54 3.08 -12.13 -0.44
N ASN A 55 2.67 -12.02 -1.69
CA ASN A 55 3.14 -12.83 -2.81
C ASN A 55 2.76 -12.19 -4.16
N GLU A 56 3.25 -12.75 -5.26
CA GLU A 56 3.04 -12.25 -6.62
C GLU A 56 1.61 -12.42 -7.17
N LYS A 57 0.69 -12.96 -6.39
CA LYS A 57 -0.74 -13.07 -6.75
C LYS A 57 -1.63 -12.16 -5.93
N CYS A 58 -1.04 -11.42 -5.01
CA CYS A 58 -1.76 -10.47 -4.17
C CYS A 58 -0.84 -9.27 -3.89
N ILE A 59 -0.96 -8.18 -4.66
CA ILE A 59 -0.14 -6.98 -4.51
C ILE A 59 -1.06 -5.77 -4.48
N TYR A 60 -0.95 -4.96 -3.45
CA TYR A 60 -1.66 -3.70 -3.31
C TYR A 60 -0.77 -2.52 -3.69
N ALA A 61 -1.27 -1.64 -4.53
CA ALA A 61 -0.68 -0.33 -4.81
C ALA A 61 -1.68 0.75 -4.40
N VAL A 62 -1.25 1.69 -3.59
CA VAL A 62 -2.12 2.69 -2.97
C VAL A 62 -1.60 4.10 -3.18
N GLY A 63 -2.49 5.10 -3.12
CA GLY A 63 -2.03 6.46 -3.36
C GLY A 63 -3.06 7.56 -3.11
N ILE A 64 -2.86 8.66 -3.84
CA ILE A 64 -3.60 9.90 -3.67
C ILE A 64 -5.07 9.73 -4.06
N GLY A 65 -5.95 10.34 -3.27
CA GLY A 65 -7.40 10.30 -3.51
C GLY A 65 -8.04 8.94 -3.21
N GLY A 66 -7.44 8.16 -2.31
CA GLY A 66 -7.94 6.86 -1.90
C GLY A 66 -7.83 5.79 -2.98
N VAL A 67 -6.94 5.98 -3.96
CA VAL A 67 -6.75 4.93 -4.96
C VAL A 67 -6.14 3.69 -4.34
N VAL A 68 -6.75 2.55 -4.62
CA VAL A 68 -6.27 1.21 -4.26
C VAL A 68 -6.36 0.33 -5.49
N LEU A 69 -5.23 -0.20 -5.92
CA LEU A 69 -5.15 -1.19 -6.98
C LEU A 69 -4.72 -2.52 -6.38
N LEU A 70 -5.35 -3.60 -6.78
CA LEU A 70 -5.01 -4.97 -6.38
C LEU A 70 -4.63 -5.77 -7.62
N TYR A 71 -3.43 -6.35 -7.60
CA TYR A 71 -2.98 -7.35 -8.55
C TYR A 71 -3.34 -8.76 -8.05
N ASN A 72 -3.99 -9.54 -8.89
CA ASN A 72 -4.46 -10.88 -8.56
C ASN A 72 -3.60 -12.01 -9.18
N GLY A 73 -2.39 -11.67 -9.65
CA GLY A 73 -1.51 -12.58 -10.38
C GLY A 73 -1.71 -12.55 -11.89
N LYS A 74 -2.71 -11.80 -12.39
CA LYS A 74 -3.01 -11.66 -13.82
C LYS A 74 -3.28 -10.22 -14.21
N ASP A 75 -4.20 -9.56 -13.51
CA ASP A 75 -4.67 -8.22 -13.83
C ASP A 75 -4.64 -7.33 -12.58
N TRP A 76 -4.38 -6.03 -12.79
CA TRP A 76 -4.59 -5.00 -11.79
C TRP A 76 -6.03 -4.49 -11.87
N LYS A 77 -6.69 -4.43 -10.73
CA LYS A 77 -8.07 -3.92 -10.62
C LYS A 77 -8.17 -2.89 -9.51
N ARG A 78 -9.01 -1.88 -9.74
CA ARG A 78 -9.34 -0.92 -8.69
C ARG A 78 -10.21 -1.60 -7.63
N VAL A 79 -9.87 -1.36 -6.37
CA VAL A 79 -10.62 -1.80 -5.20
C VAL A 79 -11.39 -0.61 -4.65
N ASP A 80 -12.68 -0.76 -4.43
CA ASP A 80 -13.49 0.22 -3.70
C ASP A 80 -13.42 -0.12 -2.21
N THR A 81 -12.79 0.77 -1.45
CA THR A 81 -12.69 0.65 0.02
C THR A 81 -13.75 1.48 0.73
N GLY A 82 -14.56 2.23 0.01
CA GLY A 82 -15.50 3.21 0.58
C GLY A 82 -14.83 4.48 1.10
N SER A 83 -13.51 4.64 0.93
CA SER A 83 -12.74 5.81 1.36
C SER A 83 -12.09 6.51 0.18
N TYR A 84 -11.96 7.83 0.29
CA TYR A 84 -11.23 8.71 -0.64
C TYR A 84 -10.00 9.34 0.01
N ASP A 85 -9.66 8.94 1.24
CA ASP A 85 -8.50 9.46 1.97
C ASP A 85 -7.20 9.02 1.28
N SER A 86 -6.27 9.95 1.12
CA SER A 86 -4.97 9.62 0.53
C SER A 86 -4.18 8.65 1.40
N LEU A 87 -3.64 7.63 0.77
CA LEU A 87 -2.91 6.54 1.39
C LEU A 87 -1.42 6.66 1.06
N ASN A 88 -0.58 6.49 2.07
CA ASN A 88 0.88 6.55 1.93
C ASN A 88 1.48 5.19 1.64
N SER A 89 0.96 4.13 2.25
CA SER A 89 1.44 2.77 2.00
C SER A 89 0.45 1.70 2.48
N ALA A 90 0.83 0.46 2.25
CA ALA A 90 0.15 -0.74 2.69
C ALA A 90 1.11 -1.65 3.45
N TYR A 91 0.59 -2.46 4.35
CA TYR A 91 1.30 -3.50 5.05
C TYR A 91 0.33 -4.60 5.46
N GLY A 92 0.78 -5.83 5.48
CA GLY A 92 -0.06 -6.93 5.93
C GLY A 92 0.72 -8.10 6.51
N ILE A 93 0.00 -8.99 7.16
CA ILE A 93 0.52 -10.25 7.68
C ILE A 93 0.37 -11.35 6.62
N ASP A 94 -0.77 -11.33 5.93
CA ASP A 94 -1.14 -12.26 4.86
C ASP A 94 -2.21 -11.62 3.96
N GLU A 95 -2.77 -12.39 3.02
CA GLU A 95 -3.80 -11.93 2.06
C GLU A 95 -5.10 -11.48 2.72
N ASN A 96 -5.41 -11.97 3.93
CA ASN A 96 -6.64 -11.68 4.66
C ASN A 96 -6.45 -10.67 5.79
N ASN A 97 -5.23 -10.21 6.00
CA ASN A 97 -4.88 -9.27 7.07
C ASN A 97 -4.01 -8.16 6.49
N VAL A 98 -4.65 -7.16 5.88
CA VAL A 98 -3.99 -6.06 5.17
C VAL A 98 -4.41 -4.72 5.73
N PHE A 99 -3.44 -3.87 5.99
CA PHE A 99 -3.63 -2.49 6.41
C PHE A 99 -3.25 -1.54 5.28
N LEU A 100 -4.09 -0.54 5.03
CA LEU A 100 -3.79 0.62 4.19
C LEU A 100 -3.79 1.84 5.10
N TYR A 101 -2.75 2.65 5.03
CA TYR A 101 -2.59 3.77 5.96
C TYR A 101 -2.04 5.02 5.27
N GLY A 102 -2.35 6.18 5.83
CA GLY A 102 -1.97 7.42 5.16
C GLY A 102 -2.20 8.71 5.96
N VAL A 103 -2.68 9.70 5.25
CA VAL A 103 -2.83 11.07 5.71
C VAL A 103 -3.84 11.18 6.86
N GLY A 104 -3.54 12.04 7.83
CA GLY A 104 -4.44 12.35 8.95
C GLY A 104 -4.70 11.17 9.89
N GLY A 105 -3.78 10.20 9.96
CA GLY A 105 -3.95 9.00 10.78
C GLY A 105 -4.98 8.01 10.23
N ARG A 106 -5.35 8.14 8.95
CA ARG A 106 -6.30 7.22 8.34
C ARG A 106 -5.70 5.82 8.20
N MET A 107 -6.48 4.84 8.59
CA MET A 107 -6.12 3.44 8.48
C MET A 107 -7.34 2.62 8.11
N LEU A 108 -7.20 1.77 7.10
CA LEU A 108 -8.17 0.78 6.67
C LEU A 108 -7.60 -0.61 6.92
N TYR A 109 -8.44 -1.53 7.30
CA TYR A 109 -8.07 -2.93 7.53
C TYR A 109 -8.97 -3.86 6.73
N TRP A 110 -8.36 -4.78 6.00
CA TRP A 110 -9.00 -5.90 5.33
C TRP A 110 -8.92 -7.14 6.21
N ASP A 111 -10.06 -7.73 6.54
CA ASP A 111 -10.19 -8.93 7.38
C ASP A 111 -10.39 -10.23 6.58
N GLY A 112 -10.23 -10.15 5.25
CA GLY A 112 -10.52 -11.24 4.32
C GLY A 112 -11.92 -11.19 3.70
N GLU A 113 -12.82 -10.37 4.24
CA GLU A 113 -14.20 -10.23 3.77
C GLU A 113 -14.58 -8.78 3.45
N LYS A 114 -14.15 -7.82 4.27
CA LYS A 114 -14.50 -6.40 4.14
C LYS A 114 -13.39 -5.47 4.60
N TRP A 115 -13.48 -4.22 4.16
CA TRP A 115 -12.65 -3.11 4.62
C TRP A 115 -13.34 -2.38 5.78
N ASP A 116 -12.65 -2.22 6.89
CA ASP A 116 -13.10 -1.45 8.05
C ASP A 116 -12.08 -0.37 8.42
N TYR A 117 -12.55 0.76 8.92
CA TYR A 117 -11.69 1.77 9.53
C TYR A 117 -11.11 1.25 10.85
N ARG A 118 -9.83 1.57 11.07
CA ARG A 118 -9.16 1.38 12.36
C ARG A 118 -8.71 2.74 12.89
N GLU A 119 -8.82 2.90 14.20
CA GLU A 119 -8.46 4.13 14.91
C GLU A 119 -7.05 4.02 15.49
N PRO A 120 -6.01 4.58 14.85
CA PRO A 120 -4.64 4.52 15.39
C PRO A 120 -4.39 5.51 16.53
N ASN A 121 -5.44 6.21 17.03
CA ASN A 121 -5.36 7.25 18.05
C ASN A 121 -4.33 8.35 17.74
N THR A 122 -4.23 8.73 16.49
CA THR A 122 -3.42 9.85 16.01
C THR A 122 -4.15 10.55 14.87
N ILE A 123 -3.90 11.85 14.75
CA ILE A 123 -4.34 12.66 13.61
C ILE A 123 -3.20 12.98 12.65
N HIS A 124 -1.99 12.48 12.96
CA HIS A 124 -0.81 12.69 12.14
C HIS A 124 -0.70 11.64 11.04
N ASP A 125 -0.12 12.04 9.92
CA ASP A 125 0.12 11.15 8.80
C ASP A 125 0.93 9.92 9.23
N LEU A 126 0.51 8.75 8.78
CA LEU A 126 1.22 7.49 8.99
C LEU A 126 2.16 7.22 7.83
N PHE A 127 3.42 6.89 8.13
CA PHE A 127 4.48 6.69 7.13
C PHE A 127 5.06 5.29 7.13
N GLY A 128 4.93 4.55 8.22
CA GLY A 128 5.48 3.21 8.33
C GLY A 128 4.66 2.31 9.24
N MET A 129 4.68 1.03 8.92
CA MET A 129 4.02 -0.01 9.70
C MET A 129 4.85 -1.29 9.67
N TRP A 130 4.85 -2.01 10.77
CA TRP A 130 5.43 -3.33 10.88
C TRP A 130 4.72 -4.14 11.97
N GLY A 131 4.68 -5.46 11.83
CA GLY A 131 4.12 -6.35 12.84
C GLY A 131 4.49 -7.81 12.60
N GLU A 132 4.43 -8.59 13.67
CA GLU A 132 4.63 -10.05 13.61
C GLU A 132 3.32 -10.79 13.34
N ASP A 133 2.24 -10.26 13.91
CA ASP A 133 0.88 -10.78 13.76
C ASP A 133 -0.14 -9.64 13.90
N ILE A 134 -1.43 -9.96 13.78
CA ILE A 134 -2.52 -8.97 13.81
C ILE A 134 -2.65 -8.26 15.16
N ASP A 135 -2.19 -8.86 16.24
CA ASP A 135 -2.28 -8.31 17.58
C ASP A 135 -1.04 -7.49 17.99
N HIS A 136 0.03 -7.55 17.18
CA HIS A 136 1.31 -6.88 17.41
C HIS A 136 1.72 -6.05 16.21
N ILE A 137 1.00 -4.95 15.96
CA ILE A 137 1.25 -4.00 14.89
C ILE A 137 1.83 -2.70 15.45
N HIS A 138 2.88 -2.21 14.84
CA HIS A 138 3.55 -0.95 15.17
C HIS A 138 3.44 0.02 14.02
N THR A 139 3.14 1.29 14.31
CA THR A 139 3.08 2.36 13.31
C THR A 139 3.93 3.54 13.74
N VAL A 140 4.49 4.22 12.76
CA VAL A 140 5.18 5.50 12.93
C VAL A 140 4.62 6.54 11.99
N GLY A 141 4.69 7.80 12.39
CA GLY A 141 4.11 8.89 11.61
C GLY A 141 4.67 10.26 11.95
N GLY A 142 3.94 11.28 11.50
CA GLY A 142 4.29 12.68 11.69
C GLY A 142 4.42 13.07 13.16
N GLU A 143 5.20 14.14 13.42
CA GLU A 143 5.46 14.72 14.76
C GLU A 143 5.95 13.70 15.79
N GLY A 144 6.74 12.69 15.35
CA GLY A 144 7.29 11.67 16.23
C GLY A 144 6.24 10.69 16.78
N SER A 145 5.08 10.60 16.14
CA SER A 145 4.05 9.66 16.57
C SER A 145 4.50 8.21 16.39
N TYR A 146 4.33 7.44 17.45
CA TYR A 146 4.50 5.99 17.46
C TYR A 146 3.29 5.36 18.13
N ARG A 147 2.77 4.31 17.54
CA ARG A 147 1.64 3.56 18.08
C ARG A 147 1.88 2.07 17.96
N CYS A 148 1.41 1.35 18.96
CA CYS A 148 1.44 -0.10 18.99
C CYS A 148 0.01 -0.61 19.20
N PHE A 149 -0.45 -1.47 18.32
CA PHE A 149 -1.70 -2.18 18.48
C PHE A 149 -1.42 -3.52 19.17
N LEU A 150 -2.01 -3.71 20.34
CA LEU A 150 -1.99 -4.97 21.05
C LEU A 150 -3.43 -5.43 21.23
N ASN A 151 -3.77 -6.62 20.76
CA ASN A 151 -5.14 -7.18 20.82
C ASN A 151 -6.19 -6.23 20.23
N ASN A 152 -5.92 -5.66 19.04
CA ASN A 152 -6.78 -4.69 18.36
C ASN A 152 -7.04 -3.38 19.15
N VAL A 153 -6.29 -3.10 20.18
CA VAL A 153 -6.36 -1.85 20.95
C VAL A 153 -5.07 -1.06 20.76
N CYS A 154 -5.20 0.18 20.28
CA CYS A 154 -4.05 1.08 20.19
C CYS A 154 -3.64 1.54 21.59
N LYS A 155 -2.39 1.28 21.94
CA LYS A 155 -1.76 1.81 23.17
C LYS A 155 -0.78 2.92 22.78
N SER A 156 -0.91 4.04 23.44
CA SER A 156 0.01 5.16 23.33
C SER A 156 1.26 4.94 24.18
#